data_989e37a47f2846ac30eb41da4fbb8fb8
#
_entry.id   989e37a47f2846ac30eb41da4fbb8fb8
#
_cell.length_a   1.000
_cell.length_b   1.000
_cell.length_c   1.000
_cell.angle_alpha   90.00
_cell.angle_beta   90.00
_cell.angle_gamma   90.00
#
_symmetry.space_group_name_H-M   'P 1'
#
loop_
_entity.id
_entity.type
_entity.pdbx_description
1 polymer ?
#
loop_
_entity_poly.entity_id
_entity_poly.type
_entity_poly.pdbx_seq_one_letter_code
_entity_poly.pdbx_strand_id
1 'polypeptide(L)'
;MRSVEPEVFLVARPKVDYEAMAAYLREVGGERWLERVDRGQLEAQDLAEFAGKMCYDPETEILTDSGWKRVQNLRQDVDQVLTWNRAEERAEFQPFSLIRYEYQGPMLRIKQRGLDLFVTPDHRLWTQKMLEGGRWSPWHFTTAETVSARGIWRFRRDSTLVRGTIGSDECVIPARDYRSGRRDAGYEARVQKTRELRMPVLAYAKFLGYVIAEGYAYVPTGSGSPYVGITQSKGPVLDDILSVIDELGLSYGEYSDPRKPQVVTLHVHGGRDFVRRVREDSGSGARNKRIPRWLMEHSDLQVLDVLWSAMWAGDGSMAGGSQVYSTVSEGLASDVQELLIRIGKASSVTFHDRDGTRHYRVRVLQNGIIGSKPTARSWEPYNGLVWCVSTPNGIVYVRRNGNGVWCGNCYRSWEPGLNPNVRKVRDDQEVYLQNILKQAHGSVLEHVSFSFVLHNVSRVFTHEIARHRPGTAISQESLRYVRLDELPFWFPDWALEDAELMKRATALLTELEQFQQWLAGHFGLDEDDTKMHEKKAKTSFMRRFAPEGLATGLVWTANVRTLRHTIEARTDQGAEEEIRLVFGKIGELMRAEAPALFGDYTVTEDGTWVPGWRKV
;
A
#
# COMPACT_ATOMS: atom_id res chain seq x y z
N MET A 1 -34.51 -10.12 39.94
CA MET A 1 -33.33 -10.69 39.28
C MET A 1 -33.77 -11.82 38.35
N ARG A 2 -33.30 -11.79 37.12
CA ARG A 2 -33.54 -12.83 36.10
C ARG A 2 -32.25 -13.52 35.76
N SER A 3 -32.14 -14.84 35.94
CA SER A 3 -31.05 -15.65 35.39
C SER A 3 -31.24 -15.78 33.90
N VAL A 4 -30.18 -15.62 33.12
CA VAL A 4 -30.18 -15.71 31.68
C VAL A 4 -28.98 -16.52 31.19
N GLU A 5 -29.15 -17.14 30.01
CA GLU A 5 -28.06 -17.83 29.32
C GLU A 5 -27.57 -17.01 28.14
N PRO A 6 -26.23 -16.90 27.93
CA PRO A 6 -25.67 -16.30 26.74
C PRO A 6 -26.13 -17.04 25.48
N GLU A 7 -26.60 -16.29 24.49
CA GLU A 7 -27.09 -16.80 23.21
C GLU A 7 -26.30 -16.22 22.06
N VAL A 8 -26.07 -17.00 21.02
CA VAL A 8 -25.35 -16.61 19.81
C VAL A 8 -26.20 -16.88 18.59
N PHE A 9 -26.43 -15.84 17.80
CA PHE A 9 -27.15 -15.93 16.55
C PHE A 9 -26.26 -15.45 15.39
N LEU A 10 -26.04 -16.27 14.38
CA LEU A 10 -25.43 -15.85 13.12
C LEU A 10 -26.47 -15.07 12.31
N VAL A 11 -26.36 -13.75 12.26
CA VAL A 11 -27.38 -12.86 11.67
C VAL A 11 -27.01 -12.33 10.30
N ALA A 12 -25.72 -12.34 9.94
CA ALA A 12 -25.27 -12.00 8.60
C ALA A 12 -24.07 -12.85 8.18
N ARG A 13 -24.11 -13.27 6.92
CA ARG A 13 -23.06 -14.00 6.23
C ARG A 13 -22.77 -13.32 4.89
N PRO A 14 -21.59 -13.48 4.31
CA PRO A 14 -21.30 -12.96 2.98
C PRO A 14 -22.34 -13.50 1.98
N LYS A 15 -22.91 -12.61 1.19
CA LYS A 15 -23.78 -12.98 0.07
C LYS A 15 -23.08 -12.61 -1.22
N VAL A 16 -22.99 -13.58 -2.13
CA VAL A 16 -22.44 -13.35 -3.45
C VAL A 16 -23.45 -12.55 -4.27
N ASP A 17 -22.99 -11.44 -4.86
CA ASP A 17 -23.74 -10.76 -5.92
C ASP A 17 -23.55 -11.57 -7.22
N TYR A 18 -24.52 -12.41 -7.52
CA TYR A 18 -24.47 -13.35 -8.65
C TYR A 18 -24.42 -12.63 -10.00
N GLU A 19 -25.08 -11.48 -10.13
CA GLU A 19 -25.12 -10.70 -11.38
C GLU A 19 -23.76 -10.06 -11.67
N ALA A 20 -23.19 -9.38 -10.68
CA ALA A 20 -21.86 -8.78 -10.77
C ALA A 20 -20.77 -9.86 -10.96
N MET A 21 -20.89 -10.99 -10.25
CA MET A 21 -19.97 -12.12 -10.39
C MET A 21 -20.07 -12.76 -11.78
N ALA A 22 -21.27 -12.97 -12.31
CA ALA A 22 -21.47 -13.52 -13.65
C ALA A 22 -20.92 -12.58 -14.72
N ALA A 23 -21.15 -11.27 -14.60
CA ALA A 23 -20.60 -10.28 -15.52
C ALA A 23 -19.07 -10.34 -15.54
N TYR A 24 -18.44 -10.35 -14.37
CA TYR A 24 -17.00 -10.47 -14.23
C TYR A 24 -16.45 -11.78 -14.82
N LEU A 25 -17.07 -12.92 -14.51
CA LEU A 25 -16.63 -14.23 -14.99
C LEU A 25 -16.77 -14.40 -16.50
N ARG A 26 -17.78 -13.78 -17.12
CA ARG A 26 -17.92 -13.73 -18.59
C ARG A 26 -16.79 -12.95 -19.25
N GLU A 27 -16.37 -11.84 -18.63
CA GLU A 27 -15.26 -11.03 -19.14
C GLU A 27 -13.91 -11.75 -19.06
N VAL A 28 -13.68 -12.53 -18.00
CA VAL A 28 -12.39 -13.17 -17.71
C VAL A 28 -12.32 -14.66 -18.10
N GLY A 29 -13.39 -15.26 -18.59
CA GLY A 29 -13.43 -16.64 -19.10
C GLY A 29 -13.59 -17.72 -18.02
N GLY A 30 -14.27 -17.43 -16.90
CA GLY A 30 -14.47 -18.35 -15.79
C GLY A 30 -15.69 -19.27 -15.96
N GLU A 31 -15.74 -20.13 -17.01
CA GLU A 31 -16.94 -20.93 -17.39
C GLU A 31 -17.46 -21.84 -16.27
N ARG A 32 -16.59 -22.55 -15.57
CA ARG A 32 -16.96 -23.44 -14.46
C ARG A 32 -17.63 -22.69 -13.30
N TRP A 33 -17.13 -21.48 -12.99
CA TRP A 33 -17.71 -20.63 -11.97
C TRP A 33 -19.02 -20.01 -12.43
N LEU A 34 -19.14 -19.68 -13.72
CA LEU A 34 -20.40 -19.21 -14.31
C LEU A 34 -21.52 -20.24 -14.13
N GLU A 35 -21.25 -21.53 -14.33
CA GLU A 35 -22.25 -22.58 -14.08
C GLU A 35 -22.70 -22.63 -12.61
N ARG A 36 -21.80 -22.42 -11.64
CA ARG A 36 -22.12 -22.33 -10.21
C ARG A 36 -22.89 -21.06 -9.85
N VAL A 37 -22.51 -19.93 -10.47
CA VAL A 37 -23.22 -18.64 -10.34
C VAL A 37 -24.64 -18.77 -10.88
N ASP A 38 -24.80 -19.30 -12.09
CA ASP A 38 -26.09 -19.46 -12.75
C ASP A 38 -27.03 -20.44 -12.00
N ARG A 39 -26.47 -21.41 -11.27
CA ARG A 39 -27.22 -22.33 -10.38
C ARG A 39 -27.46 -21.77 -8.99
N GLY A 40 -26.91 -20.58 -8.63
CA GLY A 40 -27.00 -20.01 -7.29
C GLY A 40 -26.28 -20.83 -6.21
N GLN A 41 -25.19 -21.52 -6.56
CA GLN A 41 -24.49 -22.52 -5.73
C GLN A 41 -23.19 -21.97 -5.09
N LEU A 42 -22.97 -20.66 -5.09
CA LEU A 42 -21.84 -20.06 -4.39
C LEU A 42 -22.17 -19.78 -2.93
N GLU A 43 -21.29 -20.23 -2.05
CA GLU A 43 -21.39 -20.04 -0.61
C GLU A 43 -20.37 -19.02 -0.10
N ALA A 44 -20.52 -18.59 1.17
CA ALA A 44 -19.62 -17.64 1.80
C ALA A 44 -18.16 -18.08 1.80
N GLN A 45 -17.90 -19.38 1.97
CA GLN A 45 -16.55 -19.96 1.94
C GLN A 45 -15.88 -19.89 0.56
N ASP A 46 -16.68 -19.85 -0.53
CA ASP A 46 -16.18 -19.70 -1.89
C ASP A 46 -15.48 -18.36 -2.11
N LEU A 47 -15.90 -17.31 -1.36
CA LEU A 47 -15.26 -16.00 -1.41
C LEU A 47 -13.82 -16.03 -0.88
N ALA A 48 -13.51 -16.90 0.08
CA ALA A 48 -12.13 -17.09 0.56
C ALA A 48 -11.24 -17.75 -0.51
N GLU A 49 -11.80 -18.62 -1.35
CA GLU A 49 -11.08 -19.21 -2.48
C GLU A 49 -10.68 -18.15 -3.52
N PHE A 50 -11.44 -17.05 -3.63
CA PHE A 50 -11.17 -15.98 -4.57
C PHE A 50 -9.92 -15.11 -4.25
N ALA A 51 -9.40 -15.13 -3.05
CA ALA A 51 -8.26 -14.32 -2.65
C ALA A 51 -6.92 -15.05 -2.85
N GLY A 52 -6.47 -15.19 -4.09
CA GLY A 52 -5.24 -15.91 -4.45
C GLY A 52 -3.93 -15.13 -4.21
N LYS A 53 -2.80 -15.83 -4.22
CA LYS A 53 -1.49 -15.44 -3.67
C LYS A 53 -0.45 -15.20 -4.74
N MET A 54 0.01 -13.94 -4.87
CA MET A 54 1.08 -13.60 -5.81
C MET A 54 1.85 -12.41 -5.26
N CYS A 55 3.08 -12.61 -4.74
CA CYS A 55 3.77 -11.58 -3.99
C CYS A 55 5.24 -11.41 -4.31
N TYR A 56 5.75 -10.20 -4.00
CA TYR A 56 7.13 -9.78 -4.06
C TYR A 56 7.75 -9.76 -2.67
N ASP A 57 9.08 -9.81 -2.60
CA ASP A 57 9.84 -9.52 -1.39
C ASP A 57 9.86 -8.02 -1.05
N PRO A 58 10.15 -7.59 0.20
CA PRO A 58 10.14 -6.19 0.62
C PRO A 58 11.21 -5.30 -0.05
N GLU A 59 12.26 -5.90 -0.62
CA GLU A 59 13.31 -5.18 -1.35
C GLU A 59 12.85 -4.74 -2.74
N THR A 60 11.79 -5.35 -3.26
CA THR A 60 11.16 -4.93 -4.52
C THR A 60 10.45 -3.60 -4.33
N GLU A 61 10.68 -2.66 -5.24
CA GLU A 61 10.05 -1.35 -5.30
C GLU A 61 9.06 -1.30 -6.46
N ILE A 62 8.02 -0.48 -6.31
CA ILE A 62 7.04 -0.20 -7.36
C ILE A 62 7.08 1.28 -7.74
N LEU A 63 6.88 1.57 -9.02
CA LEU A 63 6.81 2.95 -9.49
C LEU A 63 5.42 3.53 -9.22
N THR A 64 5.39 4.61 -8.43
CA THR A 64 4.19 5.39 -8.14
C THR A 64 4.24 6.74 -8.84
N ASP A 65 3.10 7.45 -8.87
CA ASP A 65 3.00 8.85 -9.29
C ASP A 65 3.93 9.79 -8.51
N SER A 66 4.31 9.42 -7.29
CA SER A 66 5.25 10.17 -6.44
C SER A 66 6.66 9.56 -6.38
N GLY A 67 7.02 8.67 -7.31
CA GLY A 67 8.35 8.05 -7.43
C GLY A 67 8.39 6.59 -6.99
N TRP A 68 9.59 6.02 -6.94
CA TRP A 68 9.80 4.65 -6.51
C TRP A 68 9.57 4.47 -5.02
N LYS A 69 8.79 3.45 -4.65
CA LYS A 69 8.48 3.14 -3.26
C LYS A 69 8.63 1.66 -2.94
N ARG A 70 9.19 1.38 -1.77
CA ARG A 70 9.10 0.07 -1.14
C ARG A 70 7.77 -0.07 -0.42
N VAL A 71 7.38 -1.31 -0.12
CA VAL A 71 6.08 -1.64 0.50
C VAL A 71 5.78 -0.86 1.78
N GLN A 72 6.79 -0.59 2.62
CA GLN A 72 6.61 0.14 3.87
C GLN A 72 6.22 1.62 3.67
N ASN A 73 6.51 2.18 2.50
CA ASN A 73 6.26 3.57 2.15
C ASN A 73 5.04 3.75 1.21
N LEU A 74 4.39 2.65 0.80
CA LEU A 74 3.19 2.68 -0.03
C LEU A 74 1.96 3.07 0.79
N ARG A 75 1.16 4.01 0.26
CA ARG A 75 -0.10 4.49 0.85
C ARG A 75 -1.22 4.33 -0.17
N GLN A 76 -2.08 3.34 0.06
CA GLN A 76 -3.15 2.95 -0.85
C GLN A 76 -4.11 4.11 -1.20
N ASP A 77 -4.40 4.99 -0.22
CA ASP A 77 -5.38 6.08 -0.40
C ASP A 77 -4.79 7.35 -1.05
N VAL A 78 -3.48 7.37 -1.28
CA VAL A 78 -2.76 8.57 -1.76
C VAL A 78 -2.00 8.31 -3.05
N ASP A 79 -1.34 7.14 -3.14
CA ASP A 79 -0.46 6.82 -4.27
C ASP A 79 -1.25 6.15 -5.40
N GLN A 80 -0.81 6.37 -6.63
CA GLN A 80 -1.18 5.57 -7.79
C GLN A 80 0.05 4.83 -8.31
N VAL A 81 -0.11 3.61 -8.82
CA VAL A 81 1.01 2.81 -9.34
C VAL A 81 0.99 2.76 -10.86
N LEU A 82 2.19 2.71 -11.46
CA LEU A 82 2.32 2.61 -12.90
C LEU A 82 1.91 1.20 -13.36
N THR A 83 0.90 1.15 -14.24
CA THR A 83 0.30 -0.06 -14.79
C THR A 83 0.39 -0.09 -16.30
N TRP A 84 0.25 -1.29 -16.90
CA TRP A 84 0.17 -1.48 -18.33
C TRP A 84 -1.24 -1.88 -18.76
N ASN A 85 -1.90 -1.00 -19.50
CA ASN A 85 -3.19 -1.28 -20.13
C ASN A 85 -2.95 -2.11 -21.41
N ARG A 86 -3.40 -3.38 -21.40
CA ARG A 86 -3.20 -4.30 -22.52
C ARG A 86 -4.07 -3.99 -23.73
N ALA A 87 -5.27 -3.46 -23.50
CA ALA A 87 -6.21 -3.16 -24.57
C ALA A 87 -5.76 -1.93 -25.38
N GLU A 88 -5.20 -0.93 -24.70
CA GLU A 88 -4.72 0.31 -25.31
C GLU A 88 -3.22 0.32 -25.58
N GLU A 89 -2.51 -0.76 -25.19
CA GLU A 89 -1.05 -0.94 -25.30
C GLU A 89 -0.25 0.26 -24.75
N ARG A 90 -0.74 0.85 -23.66
CA ARG A 90 -0.09 2.01 -23.02
C ARG A 90 0.09 1.84 -21.52
N ALA A 91 1.05 2.58 -20.99
CA ALA A 91 1.27 2.71 -19.56
C ALA A 91 0.46 3.89 -18.99
N GLU A 92 -0.08 3.70 -17.77
CA GLU A 92 -0.89 4.70 -17.07
C GLU A 92 -0.81 4.48 -15.55
N PHE A 93 -1.02 5.53 -14.77
CA PHE A 93 -1.12 5.41 -13.32
C PHE A 93 -2.55 5.04 -12.91
N GLN A 94 -2.67 4.09 -11.96
CA GLN A 94 -3.96 3.63 -11.43
C GLN A 94 -3.93 3.50 -9.91
N PRO A 95 -5.07 3.70 -9.23
CA PRO A 95 -5.22 3.32 -7.83
C PRO A 95 -5.04 1.80 -7.66
N PHE A 96 -4.70 1.38 -6.45
CA PHE A 96 -4.43 -0.02 -6.13
C PHE A 96 -4.93 -0.39 -4.75
N SER A 97 -5.13 -1.68 -4.52
CA SER A 97 -5.28 -2.27 -3.20
C SER A 97 -3.97 -2.95 -2.80
N LEU A 98 -3.51 -2.72 -1.57
CA LEU A 98 -2.25 -3.27 -1.06
C LEU A 98 -2.49 -4.52 -0.23
N ILE A 99 -1.74 -5.58 -0.53
CA ILE A 99 -1.79 -6.88 0.14
C ILE A 99 -0.42 -7.14 0.76
N ARG A 100 -0.40 -7.55 2.02
CA ARG A 100 0.82 -7.90 2.79
C ARG A 100 0.53 -9.10 3.67
N TYR A 101 1.46 -10.05 3.74
CA TYR A 101 1.39 -11.16 4.68
C TYR A 101 2.76 -11.79 4.94
N GLU A 102 2.88 -12.53 6.02
CA GLU A 102 4.06 -13.34 6.30
C GLU A 102 4.02 -14.62 5.45
N TYR A 103 5.14 -14.91 4.81
CA TYR A 103 5.29 -16.06 3.92
C TYR A 103 6.50 -16.89 4.34
N GLN A 104 6.32 -18.20 4.41
CA GLN A 104 7.39 -19.15 4.62
C GLN A 104 7.32 -20.22 3.52
N GLY A 105 8.36 -20.29 2.69
CA GLY A 105 8.42 -21.24 1.58
C GLY A 105 9.47 -20.85 0.55
N PRO A 106 9.59 -21.59 -0.55
CA PRO A 106 10.52 -21.26 -1.62
C PRO A 106 10.01 -20.07 -2.42
N MET A 107 10.90 -19.13 -2.77
CA MET A 107 10.65 -18.06 -3.73
C MET A 107 11.57 -18.22 -4.95
N LEU A 108 11.06 -17.89 -6.12
CA LEU A 108 11.85 -17.90 -7.35
C LEU A 108 12.69 -16.63 -7.47
N ARG A 109 13.99 -16.80 -7.50
CA ARG A 109 14.94 -15.75 -7.88
C ARG A 109 15.24 -15.83 -9.37
N ILE A 110 15.05 -14.69 -10.09
CA ILE A 110 15.52 -14.54 -11.47
C ILE A 110 16.58 -13.44 -11.47
N LYS A 111 17.87 -13.80 -11.46
CA LYS A 111 18.95 -12.85 -11.30
C LYS A 111 19.98 -12.97 -12.43
N GLN A 112 20.09 -11.93 -13.23
CA GLN A 112 21.11 -11.75 -14.25
C GLN A 112 21.35 -10.26 -14.49
N ARG A 113 22.35 -9.93 -15.31
CA ARG A 113 22.61 -8.54 -15.66
C ARG A 113 21.37 -7.91 -16.33
N GLY A 114 20.79 -6.88 -15.72
CA GLY A 114 19.63 -6.14 -16.21
C GLY A 114 18.27 -6.76 -15.91
N LEU A 115 18.20 -7.81 -15.10
CA LEU A 115 16.95 -8.38 -14.58
C LEU A 115 17.17 -8.93 -13.16
N ASP A 116 16.36 -8.52 -12.23
CA ASP A 116 16.33 -9.05 -10.87
C ASP A 116 14.88 -9.08 -10.36
N LEU A 117 14.37 -10.28 -10.14
CA LEU A 117 13.05 -10.55 -9.59
C LEU A 117 13.16 -11.58 -8.46
N PHE A 118 12.36 -11.41 -7.41
CA PHE A 118 12.25 -12.37 -6.32
C PHE A 118 10.80 -12.47 -5.91
N VAL A 119 10.15 -13.58 -6.26
CA VAL A 119 8.69 -13.72 -6.25
C VAL A 119 8.26 -15.09 -5.76
N THR A 120 7.04 -15.18 -5.22
CA THR A 120 6.43 -16.46 -4.81
C THR A 120 6.16 -17.37 -6.03
N PRO A 121 6.01 -18.70 -5.83
CA PRO A 121 5.83 -19.67 -6.93
C PRO A 121 4.69 -19.34 -7.88
N ASP A 122 3.55 -18.92 -7.33
CA ASP A 122 2.34 -18.63 -8.09
C ASP A 122 2.33 -17.22 -8.71
N HIS A 123 3.38 -16.43 -8.46
CA HIS A 123 3.44 -15.05 -8.95
C HIS A 123 3.36 -14.98 -10.46
N ARG A 124 2.46 -14.13 -10.96
CA ARG A 124 2.25 -13.93 -12.39
C ARG A 124 3.35 -13.04 -12.97
N LEU A 125 4.04 -13.58 -13.94
CA LEU A 125 5.05 -12.90 -14.72
C LEU A 125 4.48 -12.57 -16.10
N TRP A 126 4.60 -11.32 -16.56
CA TRP A 126 4.18 -10.93 -17.90
C TRP A 126 5.32 -11.15 -18.89
N THR A 127 5.19 -12.19 -19.70
CA THR A 127 6.33 -12.75 -20.45
C THR A 127 5.93 -13.17 -21.86
N GLN A 128 6.96 -13.46 -22.67
CA GLN A 128 6.85 -14.23 -23.89
C GLN A 128 7.78 -15.44 -23.82
N LYS A 129 7.33 -16.58 -24.31
CA LYS A 129 8.08 -17.83 -24.41
C LYS A 129 8.62 -18.04 -25.81
N MET A 130 9.86 -18.50 -25.95
CA MET A 130 10.39 -18.96 -27.22
C MET A 130 9.73 -20.30 -27.59
N LEU A 131 9.09 -20.33 -28.75
CA LEU A 131 8.43 -21.49 -29.32
C LEU A 131 9.40 -22.24 -30.27
N GLU A 132 8.99 -23.42 -30.69
CA GLU A 132 9.70 -24.14 -31.75
C GLU A 132 9.81 -23.31 -33.03
N GLY A 133 10.97 -23.39 -33.70
CA GLY A 133 11.26 -22.55 -34.86
C GLY A 133 11.70 -21.13 -34.53
N GLY A 134 12.05 -20.83 -33.26
CA GLY A 134 12.65 -19.54 -32.85
C GLY A 134 11.66 -18.39 -32.77
N ARG A 135 10.36 -18.63 -32.93
CA ARG A 135 9.32 -17.62 -32.82
C ARG A 135 8.97 -17.34 -31.35
N TRP A 136 8.46 -16.15 -31.07
CA TRP A 136 8.00 -15.77 -29.74
C TRP A 136 6.48 -15.88 -29.65
N SER A 137 5.97 -16.36 -28.49
CA SER A 137 4.55 -16.31 -28.17
C SER A 137 4.06 -14.86 -28.08
N PRO A 138 2.77 -14.58 -28.19
CA PRO A 138 2.21 -13.33 -27.72
C PRO A 138 2.59 -13.05 -26.25
N TRP A 139 2.51 -11.79 -25.81
CA TRP A 139 2.64 -11.43 -24.40
C TRP A 139 1.49 -12.06 -23.60
N HIS A 140 1.83 -12.80 -22.56
CA HIS A 140 0.86 -13.47 -21.71
C HIS A 140 1.35 -13.59 -20.27
N PHE A 141 0.43 -13.86 -19.37
CA PHE A 141 0.78 -14.19 -18.01
C PHE A 141 1.23 -15.64 -17.90
N THR A 142 2.25 -15.86 -17.09
CA THR A 142 2.70 -17.20 -16.70
C THR A 142 3.18 -17.17 -15.25
N THR A 143 3.06 -18.28 -14.53
CA THR A 143 3.52 -18.34 -13.13
C THR A 143 5.03 -18.39 -13.04
N ALA A 144 5.58 -17.92 -11.91
CA ALA A 144 7.00 -18.04 -11.61
C ALA A 144 7.46 -19.51 -11.62
N GLU A 145 6.63 -20.42 -11.13
CA GLU A 145 6.87 -21.86 -11.19
C GLU A 145 7.05 -22.36 -12.63
N THR A 146 6.18 -21.94 -13.54
CA THR A 146 6.28 -22.31 -14.98
C THR A 146 7.55 -21.72 -15.60
N VAL A 147 7.91 -20.48 -15.27
CA VAL A 147 9.14 -19.84 -15.78
C VAL A 147 10.38 -20.54 -15.24
N SER A 148 10.33 -21.08 -14.00
CA SER A 148 11.45 -21.82 -13.40
C SER A 148 11.82 -23.07 -14.16
N ALA A 149 10.87 -23.69 -14.86
CA ALA A 149 11.07 -24.86 -15.70
C ALA A 149 11.92 -24.53 -16.96
N ARG A 150 12.16 -25.57 -17.79
CA ARG A 150 12.93 -25.41 -19.03
C ARG A 150 12.25 -24.43 -20.00
N GLY A 151 13.05 -23.63 -20.71
CA GLY A 151 12.59 -22.71 -21.74
C GLY A 151 13.29 -21.36 -21.68
N ILE A 152 13.21 -20.62 -22.79
CA ILE A 152 13.73 -19.27 -22.91
C ILE A 152 12.53 -18.33 -22.82
N TRP A 153 12.59 -17.41 -21.87
CA TRP A 153 11.56 -16.43 -21.61
C TRP A 153 12.11 -15.03 -21.77
N ARG A 154 11.28 -14.06 -22.13
CA ARG A 154 11.67 -12.67 -22.18
C ARG A 154 10.66 -11.78 -21.47
N PHE A 155 11.17 -10.66 -20.94
CA PHE A 155 10.48 -9.69 -20.12
C PHE A 155 10.57 -8.32 -20.78
N ARG A 156 9.55 -7.48 -20.57
CA ARG A 156 9.51 -6.11 -21.06
C ARG A 156 9.99 -5.14 -19.99
N ARG A 157 10.80 -4.13 -20.38
CA ARG A 157 11.39 -3.11 -19.51
C ARG A 157 11.15 -1.69 -20.00
N ASP A 158 10.82 -1.48 -21.26
CA ASP A 158 10.43 -0.20 -21.82
C ASP A 158 8.96 0.12 -21.54
N SER A 159 8.55 1.35 -21.76
CA SER A 159 7.19 1.82 -21.63
C SER A 159 6.72 2.52 -22.90
N THR A 160 5.47 2.92 -22.92
CA THR A 160 4.96 4.00 -23.77
C THR A 160 5.17 5.34 -23.07
N LEU A 161 4.88 6.43 -23.75
CA LEU A 161 4.90 7.77 -23.18
C LEU A 161 3.86 7.89 -22.05
N VAL A 162 4.30 8.37 -20.86
CA VAL A 162 3.44 8.52 -19.69
C VAL A 162 3.37 9.99 -19.30
N ARG A 163 2.26 10.63 -19.62
CA ARG A 163 2.02 12.04 -19.31
C ARG A 163 1.67 12.22 -17.84
N GLY A 164 2.13 13.33 -17.27
CA GLY A 164 1.65 13.80 -15.97
C GLY A 164 0.34 14.59 -16.08
N THR A 165 -0.08 15.16 -14.98
CA THR A 165 -1.35 15.89 -14.84
C THR A 165 -1.18 17.40 -14.75
N ILE A 166 0.04 17.91 -14.55
CA ILE A 166 0.35 19.33 -14.41
C ILE A 166 0.56 19.94 -15.79
N GLY A 167 -0.36 20.80 -16.22
CA GLY A 167 -0.25 21.57 -17.45
C GLY A 167 0.04 23.04 -17.14
N SER A 168 1.24 23.52 -17.47
CA SER A 168 1.60 24.92 -17.38
C SER A 168 2.70 25.24 -18.38
N ASP A 169 2.47 26.20 -19.25
CA ASP A 169 3.48 26.65 -20.22
C ASP A 169 4.54 27.55 -19.57
N GLU A 170 4.33 27.98 -18.34
CA GLU A 170 5.21 28.87 -17.59
C GLU A 170 5.59 28.33 -16.22
N CYS A 171 6.85 28.47 -15.87
CA CYS A 171 7.33 28.41 -14.50
C CYS A 171 7.17 29.79 -13.84
N VAL A 172 6.27 29.89 -12.88
CA VAL A 172 5.98 31.16 -12.18
C VAL A 172 6.62 31.15 -10.79
N ILE A 173 7.43 32.17 -10.52
CA ILE A 173 7.95 32.46 -9.20
C ILE A 173 7.18 33.68 -8.68
N PRO A 174 6.31 33.52 -7.68
CA PRO A 174 5.47 34.60 -7.20
C PRO A 174 6.28 35.70 -6.50
N ALA A 175 5.80 36.93 -6.61
CA ALA A 175 6.34 38.05 -5.86
C ALA A 175 6.19 37.81 -4.35
N ARG A 176 7.23 38.14 -3.58
CA ARG A 176 7.24 38.02 -2.11
C ARG A 176 7.61 39.33 -1.46
N ASP A 177 7.03 39.58 -0.30
CA ASP A 177 7.43 40.70 0.56
C ASP A 177 8.56 40.22 1.47
N TYR A 178 9.65 40.98 1.53
CA TYR A 178 10.69 40.73 2.51
C TYR A 178 11.10 42.03 3.22
N ARG A 179 11.39 41.92 4.49
CA ARG A 179 11.86 43.05 5.32
C ARG A 179 13.37 43.17 5.20
N SER A 180 13.83 44.31 4.67
CA SER A 180 15.25 44.62 4.61
C SER A 180 15.57 45.67 5.70
N GLY A 181 16.56 45.42 6.57
CA GLY A 181 17.06 46.33 7.57
C GLY A 181 17.83 45.63 8.70
N ARG A 182 18.91 46.25 9.20
CA ARG A 182 19.57 45.80 10.43
C ARG A 182 18.67 46.16 11.63
N ARG A 183 18.48 45.24 12.56
CA ARG A 183 17.67 45.42 13.78
C ARG A 183 18.23 46.50 14.75
N ASP A 184 19.44 47.03 14.51
CA ASP A 184 20.21 47.76 15.51
C ASP A 184 20.17 49.31 15.36
N ALA A 185 19.34 49.85 14.48
CA ALA A 185 19.40 51.30 14.18
C ALA A 185 18.04 52.02 14.17
N GLY A 186 17.06 51.63 14.95
CA GLY A 186 15.83 52.43 15.12
C GLY A 186 15.05 52.79 13.85
N TYR A 187 15.38 52.18 12.70
CA TYR A 187 14.70 52.40 11.42
C TYR A 187 13.65 51.31 11.22
N GLU A 188 12.43 51.73 10.86
CA GLU A 188 11.39 50.79 10.39
C GLU A 188 11.91 49.99 9.20
N ALA A 189 11.87 48.65 9.30
CA ALA A 189 12.30 47.78 8.23
C ALA A 189 11.45 48.06 6.97
N ARG A 190 12.08 48.55 5.91
CA ARG A 190 11.39 48.72 4.63
C ARG A 190 10.96 47.36 4.08
N VAL A 191 9.65 47.24 3.83
CA VAL A 191 9.11 46.08 3.09
C VAL A 191 9.47 46.31 1.62
N GLN A 192 10.29 45.44 1.08
CA GLN A 192 10.59 45.41 -0.35
C GLN A 192 9.79 44.25 -0.96
N LYS A 193 9.11 44.52 -2.09
CA LYS A 193 8.43 43.51 -2.88
C LYS A 193 9.37 43.00 -3.97
N THR A 194 9.54 41.67 -4.05
CA THR A 194 10.17 41.07 -5.24
C THR A 194 9.22 41.15 -6.41
N ARG A 195 9.72 41.09 -7.62
CA ARG A 195 8.91 41.05 -8.83
C ARG A 195 8.56 39.60 -9.12
N GLU A 196 7.31 39.35 -9.54
CA GLU A 196 6.92 38.05 -10.12
C GLU A 196 7.78 37.78 -11.36
N LEU A 197 8.31 36.54 -11.43
CA LEU A 197 9.10 36.09 -12.56
C LEU A 197 8.32 34.98 -13.29
N ARG A 198 8.11 35.15 -14.60
CA ARG A 198 7.48 34.18 -15.48
C ARG A 198 8.48 33.73 -16.52
N MET A 199 8.66 32.44 -16.66
CA MET A 199 9.63 31.86 -17.57
C MET A 199 8.97 30.72 -18.37
N PRO A 200 9.28 30.58 -19.67
CA PRO A 200 8.82 29.43 -20.44
C PRO A 200 9.27 28.12 -19.75
N VAL A 201 8.33 27.18 -19.56
CA VAL A 201 8.62 25.94 -18.81
C VAL A 201 9.68 25.09 -19.49
N LEU A 202 9.70 25.05 -20.83
CA LEU A 202 10.70 24.30 -21.61
C LEU A 202 12.11 24.88 -21.39
N ALA A 203 12.27 26.20 -21.46
CA ALA A 203 13.56 26.85 -21.21
C ALA A 203 14.00 26.66 -19.75
N TYR A 204 13.08 26.79 -18.78
CA TYR A 204 13.40 26.54 -17.37
C TYR A 204 13.79 25.09 -17.12
N ALA A 205 13.07 24.12 -17.69
CA ALA A 205 13.40 22.70 -17.56
C ALA A 205 14.78 22.38 -18.15
N LYS A 206 15.10 22.94 -19.31
CA LYS A 206 16.42 22.80 -19.95
C LYS A 206 17.53 23.39 -19.10
N PHE A 207 17.34 24.62 -18.61
CA PHE A 207 18.26 25.28 -17.68
C PHE A 207 18.48 24.46 -16.41
N LEU A 208 17.38 23.99 -15.80
CA LEU A 208 17.45 23.16 -14.59
C LEU A 208 18.19 21.84 -14.84
N GLY A 209 18.06 21.25 -16.03
CA GLY A 209 18.81 20.08 -16.44
C GLY A 209 20.32 20.30 -16.37
N TYR A 210 20.83 21.43 -16.89
CA TYR A 210 22.23 21.82 -16.77
C TYR A 210 22.65 22.09 -15.32
N VAL A 211 21.79 22.72 -14.52
CA VAL A 211 22.06 22.95 -13.09
C VAL A 211 22.13 21.63 -12.31
N ILE A 212 21.25 20.68 -12.60
CA ILE A 212 21.28 19.36 -11.98
C ILE A 212 22.56 18.62 -12.35
N ALA A 213 23.03 18.70 -13.58
CA ALA A 213 24.28 18.08 -14.00
C ALA A 213 25.49 18.83 -13.41
N GLU A 214 25.76 20.03 -13.84
CA GLU A 214 27.04 20.75 -13.69
C GLU A 214 26.95 21.95 -12.74
N GLY A 215 25.77 22.24 -12.15
CA GLY A 215 25.54 23.49 -11.43
C GLY A 215 25.29 23.35 -9.94
N TYR A 216 25.20 24.50 -9.31
CA TYR A 216 24.79 24.66 -7.89
C TYR A 216 24.12 26.02 -7.70
N ALA A 217 23.25 26.11 -6.71
CA ALA A 217 22.59 27.36 -6.35
C ALA A 217 23.19 27.91 -5.03
N TYR A 218 23.80 29.09 -5.09
CA TYR A 218 24.39 29.75 -3.93
C TYR A 218 23.44 30.80 -3.37
N VAL A 219 22.97 30.58 -2.15
CA VAL A 219 22.14 31.54 -1.40
C VAL A 219 22.93 31.94 -0.13
N PRO A 220 23.50 33.14 -0.08
CA PRO A 220 24.28 33.58 1.08
C PRO A 220 23.40 33.81 2.32
N THR A 221 23.94 33.57 3.50
CA THR A 221 23.31 33.84 4.79
C THR A 221 23.45 35.32 5.24
N GLY A 222 24.29 36.09 4.55
CA GLY A 222 24.57 37.50 4.81
C GLY A 222 24.35 38.42 3.60
N SER A 223 25.20 39.47 3.48
CA SER A 223 25.09 40.55 2.47
C SER A 223 25.53 40.17 1.04
N GLY A 224 25.92 38.94 0.78
CA GLY A 224 26.33 38.49 -0.56
C GLY A 224 25.17 38.42 -1.55
N SER A 225 25.47 38.54 -2.85
CA SER A 225 24.50 38.34 -3.92
C SER A 225 24.29 36.84 -4.22
N PRO A 226 23.04 36.36 -4.29
CA PRO A 226 22.77 34.99 -4.67
C PRO A 226 22.97 34.78 -6.18
N TYR A 227 23.43 33.59 -6.56
CA TYR A 227 23.63 33.23 -7.96
C TYR A 227 23.51 31.71 -8.17
N VAL A 228 23.25 31.30 -9.40
CA VAL A 228 23.34 29.90 -9.83
C VAL A 228 24.67 29.75 -10.56
N GLY A 229 25.55 28.89 -10.04
CA GLY A 229 26.83 28.58 -10.66
C GLY A 229 26.70 27.36 -11.60
N ILE A 230 27.19 27.47 -12.84
CA ILE A 230 27.31 26.36 -13.79
C ILE A 230 28.72 26.35 -14.32
N THR A 231 29.44 25.22 -14.22
CA THR A 231 30.82 25.09 -14.72
C THR A 231 30.85 24.17 -15.92
N GLN A 232 31.32 24.67 -17.07
CA GLN A 232 31.32 23.89 -18.30
C GLN A 232 32.57 24.21 -19.16
N SER A 233 32.98 23.24 -19.95
CA SER A 233 34.04 23.46 -20.96
C SER A 233 33.48 24.25 -22.15
N LYS A 234 34.31 25.12 -22.73
CA LYS A 234 33.96 25.84 -23.96
C LYS A 234 33.59 24.87 -25.08
N GLY A 235 32.53 25.16 -25.80
CA GLY A 235 32.03 24.33 -26.90
C GLY A 235 30.49 24.33 -26.95
N PRO A 236 29.90 23.47 -27.78
CA PRO A 236 28.46 23.52 -28.10
C PRO A 236 27.51 23.42 -26.88
N VAL A 237 27.94 22.73 -25.81
CA VAL A 237 27.14 22.64 -24.57
C VAL A 237 27.11 23.98 -23.84
N LEU A 238 28.27 24.69 -23.75
CA LEU A 238 28.31 26.03 -23.18
C LEU A 238 27.46 27.02 -24.00
N ASP A 239 27.57 26.95 -25.34
CA ASP A 239 26.80 27.84 -26.22
C ASP A 239 25.30 27.63 -26.06
N ASP A 240 24.87 26.38 -25.87
CA ASP A 240 23.46 26.04 -25.60
C ASP A 240 23.01 26.50 -24.21
N ILE A 241 23.86 26.42 -23.18
CA ILE A 241 23.59 26.99 -21.85
C ILE A 241 23.39 28.50 -21.93
N LEU A 242 24.26 29.21 -22.64
CA LEU A 242 24.15 30.65 -22.83
C LEU A 242 22.84 31.03 -23.54
N SER A 243 22.50 30.33 -24.60
CA SER A 243 21.23 30.51 -25.33
C SER A 243 20.01 30.36 -24.41
N VAL A 244 20.00 29.37 -23.53
CA VAL A 244 18.89 29.17 -22.58
C VAL A 244 18.84 30.25 -21.51
N ILE A 245 19.98 30.75 -21.05
CA ILE A 245 20.05 31.88 -20.09
C ILE A 245 19.44 33.14 -20.72
N ASP A 246 19.78 33.40 -21.99
CA ASP A 246 19.23 34.52 -22.75
C ASP A 246 17.73 34.38 -22.99
N GLU A 247 17.25 33.17 -23.32
CA GLU A 247 15.80 32.87 -23.48
C GLU A 247 15.00 33.11 -22.19
N LEU A 248 15.63 32.82 -21.02
CA LEU A 248 15.05 33.10 -19.71
C LEU A 248 15.11 34.58 -19.31
N GLY A 249 15.78 35.42 -20.09
CA GLY A 249 15.99 36.85 -19.80
C GLY A 249 16.86 37.08 -18.57
N LEU A 250 17.80 36.18 -18.27
CA LEU A 250 18.67 36.23 -17.11
C LEU A 250 20.03 36.83 -17.49
N SER A 251 20.65 37.56 -16.53
CA SER A 251 22.02 38.03 -16.70
C SER A 251 23.01 37.04 -16.08
N TYR A 252 24.25 37.06 -16.57
CA TYR A 252 25.31 36.20 -16.06
C TYR A 252 26.67 36.93 -16.08
N GLY A 253 27.58 36.44 -15.25
CA GLY A 253 29.00 36.78 -15.28
C GLY A 253 29.82 35.55 -15.57
N GLU A 254 30.91 35.70 -16.36
CA GLU A 254 31.82 34.64 -16.70
C GLU A 254 33.09 34.69 -15.86
N TYR A 255 33.50 33.55 -15.34
CA TYR A 255 34.72 33.38 -14.56
C TYR A 255 35.54 32.23 -15.10
N SER A 256 36.82 32.43 -15.35
CA SER A 256 37.74 31.41 -15.82
C SER A 256 38.98 31.35 -14.93
N ASP A 257 39.43 30.13 -14.60
CA ASP A 257 40.74 29.94 -13.97
C ASP A 257 41.84 30.03 -15.08
N PRO A 258 42.84 30.91 -14.97
CA PRO A 258 43.92 31.01 -15.94
C PRO A 258 44.66 29.69 -16.19
N ARG A 259 44.66 28.78 -15.22
CA ARG A 259 45.25 27.43 -15.33
C ARG A 259 44.39 26.44 -16.14
N LYS A 260 43.12 26.79 -16.36
CA LYS A 260 42.14 25.98 -17.10
C LYS A 260 41.32 26.83 -18.07
N PRO A 261 41.93 27.46 -19.09
CA PRO A 261 41.25 28.48 -19.90
C PRO A 261 40.11 27.93 -20.77
N GLN A 262 40.01 26.61 -20.87
CA GLN A 262 38.91 25.94 -21.57
C GLN A 262 37.67 25.71 -20.71
N VAL A 263 37.75 25.97 -19.39
CA VAL A 263 36.63 25.80 -18.45
C VAL A 263 36.13 27.15 -18.02
N VAL A 264 34.83 27.37 -18.15
CA VAL A 264 34.14 28.59 -17.75
C VAL A 264 33.15 28.27 -16.61
N THR A 265 33.11 29.10 -15.58
CA THR A 265 32.06 29.10 -14.56
C THR A 265 31.16 30.30 -14.81
N LEU A 266 29.91 30.06 -15.09
CA LEU A 266 28.88 31.08 -15.19
C LEU A 266 28.24 31.32 -13.83
N HIS A 267 28.13 32.60 -13.44
CA HIS A 267 27.31 33.02 -12.31
C HIS A 267 26.03 33.67 -12.86
N VAL A 268 24.93 32.94 -12.85
CA VAL A 268 23.63 33.37 -13.38
C VAL A 268 22.85 34.12 -12.30
N HIS A 269 22.36 35.31 -12.63
CA HIS A 269 21.65 36.21 -11.73
C HIS A 269 20.18 36.32 -12.13
N GLY A 270 19.26 36.03 -11.20
CA GLY A 270 17.81 36.17 -11.39
C GLY A 270 17.13 36.64 -10.11
N GLY A 271 17.92 37.14 -9.17
CA GLY A 271 17.43 37.54 -7.85
C GLY A 271 17.32 36.38 -6.84
N ARG A 272 17.08 36.75 -5.58
CA ARG A 272 17.09 35.77 -4.47
C ARG A 272 16.05 34.69 -4.59
N ASP A 273 14.82 35.03 -5.03
CA ASP A 273 13.70 34.07 -5.14
C ASP A 273 13.93 33.09 -6.30
N PHE A 274 14.50 33.55 -7.41
CA PHE A 274 14.91 32.68 -8.51
C PHE A 274 15.97 31.65 -8.03
N VAL A 275 17.04 32.11 -7.41
CA VAL A 275 18.11 31.20 -6.95
C VAL A 275 17.61 30.24 -5.88
N ARG A 276 16.69 30.67 -5.00
CA ARG A 276 16.05 29.81 -4.02
C ARG A 276 15.20 28.74 -4.72
N ARG A 277 14.37 29.15 -5.70
CA ARG A 277 13.57 28.21 -6.48
C ARG A 277 14.43 27.16 -7.19
N VAL A 278 15.49 27.58 -7.85
CA VAL A 278 16.44 26.66 -8.51
C VAL A 278 17.07 25.70 -7.48
N ARG A 279 17.40 26.18 -6.28
CA ARG A 279 17.95 25.34 -5.21
C ARG A 279 16.94 24.32 -4.69
N GLU A 280 15.68 24.73 -4.54
CA GLU A 280 14.58 23.85 -4.13
C GLU A 280 14.33 22.78 -5.19
N ASP A 281 14.29 23.17 -6.47
CA ASP A 281 14.03 22.28 -7.59
C ASP A 281 15.19 21.33 -7.92
N SER A 282 16.45 21.77 -7.79
CA SER A 282 17.63 20.94 -8.11
C SER A 282 18.19 20.15 -6.92
N GLY A 283 17.78 20.49 -5.70
CA GLY A 283 18.41 20.00 -4.46
C GLY A 283 19.69 20.74 -4.10
N SER A 284 20.20 20.52 -2.88
CA SER A 284 21.39 21.19 -2.35
C SER A 284 22.55 20.22 -2.15
N GLY A 285 23.63 20.42 -2.89
CA GLY A 285 24.84 19.58 -2.87
C GLY A 285 24.68 18.30 -3.69
N ALA A 286 25.81 17.77 -4.17
CA ALA A 286 25.82 16.66 -5.13
C ALA A 286 25.04 15.40 -4.70
N ARG A 287 25.04 15.08 -3.40
CA ARG A 287 24.36 13.90 -2.85
C ARG A 287 22.84 14.07 -2.72
N ASN A 288 22.34 15.33 -2.74
CA ASN A 288 20.92 15.64 -2.54
C ASN A 288 20.26 16.19 -3.82
N LYS A 289 20.93 16.09 -4.97
CA LYS A 289 20.32 16.50 -6.23
C LYS A 289 19.10 15.65 -6.53
N ARG A 290 18.07 16.26 -7.08
CA ARG A 290 16.77 15.65 -7.42
C ARG A 290 16.19 16.31 -8.67
N ILE A 291 15.25 15.62 -9.32
CA ILE A 291 14.32 16.21 -10.29
C ILE A 291 13.05 16.59 -9.52
N PRO A 292 12.56 17.83 -9.62
CA PRO A 292 11.38 18.26 -8.88
C PRO A 292 10.12 17.56 -9.42
N ARG A 293 9.23 17.15 -8.49
CA ARG A 293 8.02 16.39 -8.85
C ARG A 293 7.12 17.12 -9.85
N TRP A 294 6.98 18.43 -9.72
CA TRP A 294 6.13 19.20 -10.60
C TRP A 294 6.58 19.16 -12.08
N LEU A 295 7.89 19.05 -12.37
CA LEU A 295 8.39 18.78 -13.73
C LEU A 295 8.15 17.34 -14.14
N MET A 296 8.41 16.39 -13.23
CA MET A 296 8.18 14.96 -13.50
C MET A 296 6.71 14.67 -13.84
N GLU A 297 5.78 15.41 -13.25
CA GLU A 297 4.33 15.28 -13.45
C GLU A 297 3.77 16.22 -14.52
N HIS A 298 4.63 16.80 -15.35
CA HIS A 298 4.19 17.69 -16.41
C HIS A 298 3.45 16.92 -17.53
N SER A 299 2.38 17.51 -18.05
CA SER A 299 1.55 16.89 -19.10
C SER A 299 2.19 16.95 -20.49
N ASP A 300 3.04 17.95 -20.74
CA ASP A 300 3.86 18.03 -21.95
C ASP A 300 5.17 17.25 -21.75
N LEU A 301 5.32 16.17 -22.51
CA LEU A 301 6.49 15.31 -22.46
C LEU A 301 7.76 15.96 -23.06
N GLN A 302 7.64 17.02 -23.84
CA GLN A 302 8.79 17.78 -24.31
C GLN A 302 9.58 18.36 -23.13
N VAL A 303 8.90 18.72 -22.04
CA VAL A 303 9.53 19.21 -20.79
C VAL A 303 10.49 18.17 -20.22
N LEU A 304 10.09 16.89 -20.18
CA LEU A 304 10.95 15.80 -19.72
C LEU A 304 12.08 15.48 -20.70
N ASP A 305 11.80 15.60 -21.99
CA ASP A 305 12.80 15.29 -23.03
C ASP A 305 13.91 16.35 -23.09
N VAL A 306 13.56 17.65 -22.99
CA VAL A 306 14.57 18.72 -22.92
C VAL A 306 15.35 18.68 -21.59
N LEU A 307 14.69 18.37 -20.48
CA LEU A 307 15.34 18.18 -19.18
C LEU A 307 16.38 17.04 -19.25
N TRP A 308 15.99 15.87 -19.78
CA TRP A 308 16.88 14.74 -19.97
C TRP A 308 18.06 15.08 -20.89
N SER A 309 17.78 15.72 -22.01
CA SER A 309 18.80 16.09 -23.00
C SER A 309 19.85 17.03 -22.40
N ALA A 310 19.43 18.02 -21.63
CA ALA A 310 20.34 18.95 -20.95
C ALA A 310 21.14 18.25 -19.83
N MET A 311 20.50 17.41 -19.02
CA MET A 311 21.20 16.63 -17.99
C MET A 311 22.25 15.71 -18.60
N TRP A 312 21.89 15.02 -19.68
CA TRP A 312 22.81 14.10 -20.33
C TRP A 312 23.95 14.83 -21.06
N ALA A 313 23.71 16.01 -21.63
CA ALA A 313 24.73 16.84 -22.25
C ALA A 313 25.80 17.32 -21.25
N GLY A 314 25.41 17.56 -19.96
CA GLY A 314 26.32 17.91 -18.88
C GLY A 314 27.11 16.68 -18.38
N ASP A 315 26.48 15.79 -17.64
CA ASP A 315 27.09 14.65 -16.93
C ASP A 315 26.99 13.29 -17.66
N GLY A 316 26.52 13.29 -18.91
CA GLY A 316 26.33 12.07 -19.68
C GLY A 316 27.60 11.57 -20.32
N SER A 317 27.62 10.27 -20.58
CA SER A 317 28.69 9.60 -21.32
C SER A 317 28.15 8.46 -22.18
N MET A 318 28.92 8.06 -23.18
CA MET A 318 28.63 6.85 -23.98
C MET A 318 29.47 5.69 -23.47
N ALA A 319 28.83 4.57 -23.16
CA ALA A 319 29.50 3.35 -22.74
C ALA A 319 28.89 2.13 -23.41
N GLY A 320 29.66 1.45 -24.26
CA GLY A 320 29.20 0.28 -25.03
C GLY A 320 27.98 0.59 -25.91
N GLY A 321 27.97 1.76 -26.56
CA GLY A 321 26.90 2.19 -27.45
C GLY A 321 25.61 2.65 -26.74
N SER A 322 25.61 2.74 -25.42
CA SER A 322 24.46 3.21 -24.63
C SER A 322 24.75 4.53 -23.94
N GLN A 323 23.74 5.38 -23.80
CA GLN A 323 23.80 6.57 -22.95
C GLN A 323 23.88 6.16 -21.47
N VAL A 324 24.79 6.80 -20.73
CA VAL A 324 24.99 6.58 -19.30
C VAL A 324 25.00 7.93 -18.60
N TYR A 325 24.21 8.06 -17.54
CA TYR A 325 24.24 9.20 -16.63
C TYR A 325 24.83 8.77 -15.29
N SER A 326 25.78 9.53 -14.75
CA SER A 326 26.48 9.19 -13.51
C SER A 326 26.17 10.24 -12.43
N THR A 327 25.91 9.78 -11.20
CA THR A 327 25.63 10.68 -10.05
C THR A 327 26.03 10.02 -8.74
N VAL A 328 26.26 10.84 -7.71
CA VAL A 328 26.43 10.39 -6.32
C VAL A 328 25.13 10.48 -5.51
N SER A 329 24.08 11.02 -6.11
CA SER A 329 22.74 11.07 -5.51
C SER A 329 21.93 9.84 -5.86
N GLU A 330 21.56 9.05 -4.85
CA GLU A 330 20.64 7.90 -5.02
C GLU A 330 19.25 8.36 -5.48
N GLY A 331 18.78 9.47 -4.89
CA GLY A 331 17.51 10.07 -5.27
C GLY A 331 17.49 10.49 -6.74
N LEU A 332 18.53 11.18 -7.20
CA LEU A 332 18.62 11.59 -8.61
C LEU A 332 18.71 10.39 -9.55
N ALA A 333 19.46 9.34 -9.19
CA ALA A 333 19.51 8.12 -10.00
C ALA A 333 18.13 7.46 -10.15
N SER A 334 17.34 7.47 -9.10
CA SER A 334 15.94 7.00 -9.10
C SER A 334 15.03 7.89 -9.94
N ASP A 335 15.17 9.23 -9.81
CA ASP A 335 14.41 10.20 -10.59
C ASP A 335 14.72 10.10 -12.09
N VAL A 336 15.99 9.93 -12.46
CA VAL A 336 16.40 9.74 -13.86
C VAL A 336 15.83 8.43 -14.43
N GLN A 337 15.78 7.37 -13.64
CA GLN A 337 15.16 6.12 -14.08
C GLN A 337 13.65 6.28 -14.31
N GLU A 338 12.95 7.01 -13.43
CA GLU A 338 11.54 7.34 -13.62
C GLU A 338 11.33 8.22 -14.87
N LEU A 339 12.12 9.29 -15.03
CA LEU A 339 12.07 10.15 -16.20
C LEU A 339 12.19 9.34 -17.50
N LEU A 340 13.19 8.46 -17.57
CA LEU A 340 13.42 7.63 -18.74
C LEU A 340 12.24 6.72 -19.06
N ILE A 341 11.62 6.09 -18.05
CA ILE A 341 10.45 5.24 -18.29
C ILE A 341 9.25 6.06 -18.76
N ARG A 342 9.05 7.28 -18.24
CA ARG A 342 7.97 8.18 -18.67
C ARG A 342 8.13 8.65 -20.13
N ILE A 343 9.35 8.82 -20.60
CA ILE A 343 9.63 9.13 -22.02
C ILE A 343 9.84 7.88 -22.90
N GLY A 344 9.39 6.71 -22.43
CA GLY A 344 9.35 5.47 -23.20
C GLY A 344 10.67 4.69 -23.27
N LYS A 345 11.69 5.06 -22.50
CA LYS A 345 13.03 4.45 -22.54
C LYS A 345 13.24 3.47 -21.39
N ALA A 346 13.73 2.28 -21.69
CA ALA A 346 14.18 1.34 -20.67
C ALA A 346 15.54 1.76 -20.09
N SER A 347 15.71 1.56 -18.78
CA SER A 347 16.98 1.85 -18.12
C SER A 347 17.29 0.87 -16.99
N SER A 348 18.55 0.85 -16.56
CA SER A 348 18.99 0.13 -15.36
C SER A 348 19.90 1.00 -14.51
N VAL A 349 19.79 0.88 -13.20
CA VAL A 349 20.65 1.57 -12.24
C VAL A 349 21.63 0.56 -11.66
N THR A 350 22.91 0.90 -11.69
CA THR A 350 23.98 0.16 -11.01
C THR A 350 24.76 1.11 -10.13
N PHE A 351 25.43 0.59 -9.13
CA PHE A 351 26.30 1.40 -8.27
C PHE A 351 27.63 0.73 -8.02
N HIS A 352 28.61 1.51 -7.67
CA HIS A 352 29.92 1.07 -7.18
C HIS A 352 30.40 2.04 -6.12
N ASP A 353 31.06 1.51 -5.11
CA ASP A 353 31.65 2.33 -4.06
C ASP A 353 33.09 2.69 -4.45
N ARG A 354 33.43 3.96 -4.35
CA ARG A 354 34.77 4.51 -4.61
C ARG A 354 35.08 5.56 -3.56
N ASP A 355 36.21 5.43 -2.89
CA ASP A 355 36.70 6.37 -1.87
C ASP A 355 35.65 6.73 -0.81
N GLY A 356 34.90 5.68 -0.34
CA GLY A 356 33.82 5.84 0.65
C GLY A 356 32.56 6.55 0.14
N THR A 357 32.48 6.82 -1.16
CA THR A 357 31.30 7.42 -1.80
C THR A 357 30.68 6.44 -2.80
N ARG A 358 29.36 6.29 -2.71
CA ARG A 358 28.59 5.49 -3.67
C ARG A 358 28.32 6.28 -4.93
N HIS A 359 28.68 5.71 -6.06
CA HIS A 359 28.45 6.26 -7.40
C HIS A 359 27.41 5.43 -8.11
N TYR A 360 26.33 6.07 -8.54
CA TYR A 360 25.24 5.46 -9.28
C TYR A 360 25.43 5.72 -10.78
N ARG A 361 25.12 4.71 -11.59
CA ARG A 361 25.11 4.79 -13.05
C ARG A 361 23.75 4.36 -13.58
N VAL A 362 23.06 5.28 -14.21
CA VAL A 362 21.80 5.03 -14.93
C VAL A 362 22.14 4.82 -16.40
N ARG A 363 21.96 3.60 -16.88
CA ARG A 363 22.22 3.24 -18.29
C ARG A 363 20.91 3.16 -19.05
N VAL A 364 20.79 3.89 -20.15
CA VAL A 364 19.70 3.72 -21.11
C VAL A 364 19.95 2.43 -21.90
N LEU A 365 18.95 1.58 -21.96
CA LEU A 365 19.04 0.28 -22.58
C LEU A 365 18.60 0.38 -24.06
N GLN A 366 19.40 -0.15 -24.97
CA GLN A 366 19.08 -0.14 -26.40
C GLN A 366 17.89 -1.04 -26.73
N ASN A 367 17.66 -2.08 -25.92
CA ASN A 367 16.55 -3.01 -26.11
C ASN A 367 15.65 -3.00 -24.88
N GLY A 368 14.39 -2.65 -25.07
CA GLY A 368 13.35 -2.69 -24.05
C GLY A 368 12.96 -4.08 -23.59
N ILE A 369 13.46 -5.13 -24.23
CA ILE A 369 13.14 -6.53 -23.92
C ILE A 369 14.41 -7.26 -23.47
N ILE A 370 14.28 -8.07 -22.42
CA ILE A 370 15.39 -8.91 -21.91
C ILE A 370 14.99 -10.38 -21.87
N GLY A 371 15.83 -11.24 -22.41
CA GLY A 371 15.68 -12.69 -22.27
C GLY A 371 16.21 -13.20 -20.92
N SER A 372 15.59 -14.21 -20.37
CA SER A 372 16.05 -14.93 -19.18
C SER A 372 16.46 -16.35 -19.52
N LYS A 373 17.73 -16.69 -19.24
CA LYS A 373 18.25 -18.04 -19.40
C LYS A 373 17.87 -18.93 -18.21
N PRO A 374 17.75 -20.24 -18.38
CA PRO A 374 17.48 -21.16 -17.26
C PRO A 374 18.49 -21.03 -16.11
N THR A 375 19.77 -20.80 -16.42
CA THR A 375 20.85 -20.63 -15.43
C THR A 375 20.74 -19.37 -14.56
N ALA A 376 19.86 -18.44 -14.93
CA ALA A 376 19.61 -17.23 -14.15
C ALA A 376 18.53 -17.41 -13.08
N ARG A 377 17.98 -18.61 -12.91
CA ARG A 377 16.81 -18.91 -12.08
C ARG A 377 17.21 -19.89 -10.98
N SER A 378 16.85 -19.55 -9.75
CA SER A 378 17.08 -20.40 -8.58
C SER A 378 15.88 -20.31 -7.62
N TRP A 379 15.57 -21.40 -6.95
CA TRP A 379 14.67 -21.41 -5.82
C TRP A 379 15.46 -21.13 -4.55
N GLU A 380 15.04 -20.13 -3.80
CA GLU A 380 15.66 -19.75 -2.53
C GLU A 380 14.64 -19.88 -1.40
N PRO A 381 15.01 -20.47 -0.24
CA PRO A 381 14.11 -20.49 0.91
C PRO A 381 13.91 -19.07 1.42
N TYR A 382 12.67 -18.75 1.78
CA TYR A 382 12.30 -17.43 2.28
C TYR A 382 11.38 -17.56 3.49
N ASN A 383 11.57 -16.67 4.47
CA ASN A 383 10.71 -16.55 5.64
C ASN A 383 10.65 -15.06 6.01
N GLY A 384 9.49 -14.43 5.81
CA GLY A 384 9.28 -13.03 6.11
C GLY A 384 8.12 -12.42 5.33
N LEU A 385 7.99 -11.10 5.45
CA LEU A 385 6.95 -10.33 4.79
C LEU A 385 7.04 -10.45 3.27
N VAL A 386 5.93 -10.72 2.62
CA VAL A 386 5.75 -10.56 1.18
C VAL A 386 4.58 -9.61 0.90
N TRP A 387 4.58 -8.99 -0.27
CA TRP A 387 3.57 -8.01 -0.62
C TRP A 387 3.23 -8.03 -2.11
N CYS A 388 2.07 -7.53 -2.43
CA CYS A 388 1.65 -7.24 -3.79
C CYS A 388 0.61 -6.12 -3.82
N VAL A 389 0.34 -5.62 -5.00
CA VAL A 389 -0.79 -4.72 -5.27
C VAL A 389 -1.79 -5.40 -6.19
N SER A 390 -3.06 -5.03 -6.08
CA SER A 390 -4.09 -5.38 -7.06
C SER A 390 -4.51 -4.12 -7.80
N THR A 391 -4.48 -4.16 -9.13
CA THR A 391 -4.87 -3.05 -10.02
C THR A 391 -5.78 -3.56 -11.13
N PRO A 392 -6.65 -2.71 -11.73
CA PRO A 392 -7.52 -3.12 -12.83
C PRO A 392 -6.76 -3.71 -14.03
N ASN A 393 -5.60 -3.16 -14.39
CA ASN A 393 -4.83 -3.62 -15.54
C ASN A 393 -4.05 -4.93 -15.30
N GLY A 394 -3.86 -5.32 -14.04
CA GLY A 394 -3.21 -6.57 -13.69
C GLY A 394 -1.70 -6.66 -13.96
N ILE A 395 -1.07 -5.59 -14.45
CA ILE A 395 0.38 -5.49 -14.74
C ILE A 395 0.91 -4.20 -14.14
N VAL A 396 2.02 -4.29 -13.41
CA VAL A 396 2.66 -3.17 -12.71
C VAL A 396 4.13 -3.07 -13.06
N TYR A 397 4.70 -1.88 -12.92
CA TYR A 397 6.13 -1.66 -13.14
C TYR A 397 6.87 -1.70 -11.82
N VAL A 398 7.69 -2.73 -11.65
CA VAL A 398 8.49 -2.96 -10.44
C VAL A 398 9.97 -2.92 -10.75
N ARG A 399 10.79 -2.65 -9.72
CA ARG A 399 12.24 -2.79 -9.83
C ARG A 399 12.81 -3.49 -8.59
N ARG A 400 13.89 -4.22 -8.80
CA ARG A 400 14.73 -4.74 -7.73
C ARG A 400 16.21 -4.53 -8.08
N ASN A 401 16.98 -4.03 -7.12
CA ASN A 401 18.39 -3.67 -7.35
C ASN A 401 18.61 -2.82 -8.62
N GLY A 402 17.75 -1.82 -8.84
CA GLY A 402 17.84 -0.89 -9.98
C GLY A 402 17.39 -1.45 -11.34
N ASN A 403 16.89 -2.69 -11.41
CA ASN A 403 16.43 -3.31 -12.64
C ASN A 403 14.91 -3.26 -12.74
N GLY A 404 14.39 -2.33 -13.55
CA GLY A 404 12.97 -2.16 -13.80
C GLY A 404 12.40 -3.17 -14.78
N VAL A 405 11.17 -3.66 -14.52
CA VAL A 405 10.49 -4.64 -15.37
C VAL A 405 8.98 -4.60 -15.17
N TRP A 406 8.23 -4.85 -16.24
CA TRP A 406 6.80 -5.10 -16.16
C TRP A 406 6.54 -6.50 -15.62
N CYS A 407 5.69 -6.59 -14.60
CA CYS A 407 5.37 -7.82 -13.92
C CYS A 407 3.87 -7.88 -13.60
N GLY A 408 3.33 -9.07 -13.45
CA GLY A 408 1.95 -9.22 -13.01
C GLY A 408 1.77 -8.77 -11.56
N ASN A 409 0.56 -8.42 -11.22
CA ASN A 409 0.14 -8.16 -9.85
C ASN A 409 -0.64 -9.34 -9.26
N CYS A 410 -1.15 -9.19 -8.04
CA CYS A 410 -2.11 -10.14 -7.47
C CYS A 410 -3.30 -10.31 -8.41
N TYR A 411 -3.50 -11.52 -8.86
CA TYR A 411 -4.66 -11.91 -9.64
C TYR A 411 -5.16 -13.28 -9.16
N ARG A 412 -6.44 -13.47 -9.23
CA ARG A 412 -7.12 -14.69 -8.82
C ARG A 412 -6.87 -15.77 -9.87
N SER A 413 -6.32 -16.90 -9.50
CA SER A 413 -6.06 -17.99 -10.44
C SER A 413 -6.49 -19.33 -9.84
N TRP A 414 -7.75 -19.65 -9.98
CA TRP A 414 -8.33 -20.91 -9.51
C TRP A 414 -8.99 -21.73 -10.62
N GLU A 415 -8.93 -21.26 -11.87
CA GLU A 415 -9.50 -22.01 -12.99
C GLU A 415 -8.64 -22.04 -14.25
N PRO A 416 -8.69 -23.13 -15.04
CA PRO A 416 -7.95 -23.25 -16.31
C PRO A 416 -8.30 -22.17 -17.33
N GLY A 417 -9.52 -21.66 -17.36
CA GLY A 417 -9.98 -20.64 -18.31
C GLY A 417 -9.47 -19.24 -18.01
N LEU A 418 -9.21 -18.90 -16.72
CA LEU A 418 -8.71 -17.58 -16.29
C LEU A 418 -7.22 -17.40 -16.50
N ASN A 419 -6.48 -18.50 -16.58
CA ASN A 419 -5.08 -18.51 -16.93
C ASN A 419 -4.76 -19.77 -17.73
N PRO A 420 -4.54 -19.66 -19.05
CA PRO A 420 -4.28 -20.80 -19.91
C PRO A 420 -3.03 -21.61 -19.55
N ASN A 421 -2.22 -21.10 -18.61
CA ASN A 421 -1.02 -21.78 -18.11
C ASN A 421 -1.24 -22.55 -16.80
N VAL A 422 -2.42 -22.45 -16.19
CA VAL A 422 -2.78 -23.28 -15.02
C VAL A 422 -3.09 -24.69 -15.50
N ARG A 423 -2.14 -25.60 -15.31
CA ARG A 423 -2.27 -27.01 -15.70
C ARG A 423 -2.86 -27.91 -14.61
N LYS A 424 -2.90 -27.44 -13.37
CA LYS A 424 -3.38 -28.22 -12.23
C LYS A 424 -4.34 -27.36 -11.42
N VAL A 425 -5.61 -27.56 -11.66
CA VAL A 425 -6.70 -27.05 -10.81
C VAL A 425 -6.99 -28.12 -9.78
N ARG A 426 -7.21 -27.73 -8.53
CA ARG A 426 -7.72 -28.65 -7.54
C ARG A 426 -9.23 -28.75 -7.75
N ASP A 427 -9.69 -29.95 -8.04
CA ASP A 427 -11.10 -30.22 -8.33
C ASP A 427 -12.00 -30.19 -7.08
N ASP A 428 -11.37 -30.09 -5.90
CA ASP A 428 -12.00 -30.10 -4.59
C ASP A 428 -11.66 -28.80 -3.83
N GLN A 429 -12.71 -28.03 -3.53
CA GLN A 429 -12.64 -26.80 -2.77
C GLN A 429 -12.08 -27.01 -1.35
N GLU A 430 -12.50 -28.08 -0.68
CA GLU A 430 -12.06 -28.38 0.67
C GLU A 430 -10.55 -28.62 0.69
N VAL A 431 -10.01 -29.40 -0.25
CA VAL A 431 -8.57 -29.62 -0.41
C VAL A 431 -7.83 -28.31 -0.69
N TYR A 432 -8.43 -27.39 -1.44
CA TYR A 432 -7.85 -26.09 -1.71
C TYR A 432 -7.79 -25.22 -0.44
N LEU A 433 -8.90 -25.07 0.28
CA LEU A 433 -8.98 -24.26 1.52
C LEU A 433 -8.12 -24.85 2.64
N GLN A 434 -8.09 -26.16 2.80
CA GLN A 434 -7.16 -26.83 3.74
C GLN A 434 -5.70 -26.54 3.41
N ASN A 435 -5.33 -26.50 2.12
CA ASN A 435 -3.98 -26.08 1.74
C ASN A 435 -3.72 -24.61 2.06
N ILE A 436 -4.70 -23.72 1.94
CA ILE A 436 -4.62 -22.32 2.39
C ILE A 436 -4.31 -22.26 3.88
N LEU A 437 -5.01 -23.02 4.69
CA LEU A 437 -4.78 -23.11 6.13
C LEU A 437 -3.39 -23.70 6.42
N LYS A 438 -3.02 -24.80 5.80
CA LYS A 438 -1.72 -25.47 5.94
C LYS A 438 -0.53 -24.56 5.57
N GLN A 439 -0.67 -23.73 4.53
CA GLN A 439 0.36 -22.80 4.07
C GLN A 439 0.32 -21.46 4.82
N ALA A 440 -0.53 -21.32 5.82
CA ALA A 440 -0.70 -20.12 6.64
C ALA A 440 -1.03 -18.84 5.83
N HIS A 441 -1.88 -18.98 4.83
CA HIS A 441 -2.26 -17.87 3.96
C HIS A 441 -3.43 -17.06 4.53
N GLY A 442 -3.28 -16.50 5.72
CA GLY A 442 -4.32 -15.82 6.48
C GLY A 442 -4.98 -14.63 5.80
N SER A 443 -4.26 -13.92 4.90
CA SER A 443 -4.83 -12.77 4.17
C SER A 443 -6.05 -13.12 3.30
N VAL A 444 -6.10 -14.34 2.79
CA VAL A 444 -7.26 -14.85 2.03
C VAL A 444 -8.52 -14.87 2.90
N LEU A 445 -8.36 -15.18 4.17
CA LEU A 445 -9.45 -15.32 5.14
C LEU A 445 -9.97 -13.97 5.66
N GLU A 446 -9.26 -12.88 5.39
CA GLU A 446 -9.68 -11.52 5.79
C GLU A 446 -10.81 -10.95 4.94
N HIS A 447 -11.03 -11.51 3.74
CA HIS A 447 -12.06 -11.05 2.80
C HIS A 447 -13.47 -11.59 3.08
N VAL A 448 -13.60 -12.54 3.99
CA VAL A 448 -14.87 -13.18 4.36
C VAL A 448 -15.20 -12.81 5.80
N SER A 449 -16.34 -12.16 6.02
CA SER A 449 -16.78 -11.70 7.34
C SER A 449 -18.17 -12.23 7.68
N PHE A 450 -18.35 -12.56 8.96
CA PHE A 450 -19.62 -13.01 9.53
C PHE A 450 -20.04 -12.05 10.66
N SER A 451 -21.34 -11.86 10.84
CA SER A 451 -21.89 -11.05 11.90
C SER A 451 -22.77 -11.89 12.81
N PHE A 452 -22.57 -11.70 14.11
CA PHE A 452 -23.27 -12.39 15.17
C PHE A 452 -24.04 -11.38 16.03
N VAL A 453 -25.24 -11.73 16.47
CA VAL A 453 -25.86 -11.13 17.62
C VAL A 453 -25.49 -12.01 18.82
N LEU A 454 -24.82 -11.40 19.78
CA LEU A 454 -24.52 -12.01 21.08
C LEU A 454 -25.48 -11.39 22.09
N HIS A 455 -26.38 -12.20 22.58
CA HIS A 455 -27.47 -11.79 23.43
C HIS A 455 -27.32 -12.39 24.84
N ASN A 456 -27.74 -11.65 25.86
CA ASN A 456 -27.59 -12.03 27.26
C ASN A 456 -26.15 -12.24 27.71
N VAL A 457 -25.18 -11.56 27.08
CA VAL A 457 -23.77 -11.59 27.50
C VAL A 457 -23.47 -10.46 28.47
N SER A 458 -22.62 -10.71 29.46
CA SER A 458 -22.30 -9.70 30.48
C SER A 458 -21.44 -8.55 29.90
N ARG A 459 -21.38 -7.46 30.63
CA ARG A 459 -20.45 -6.38 30.33
C ARG A 459 -18.99 -6.81 30.58
N VAL A 460 -18.74 -7.77 31.46
CA VAL A 460 -17.42 -8.42 31.60
C VAL A 460 -17.00 -9.03 30.26
N PHE A 461 -17.87 -9.82 29.66
CA PHE A 461 -17.66 -10.38 28.32
C PHE A 461 -17.38 -9.28 27.29
N THR A 462 -18.19 -8.19 27.28
CA THR A 462 -18.01 -7.13 26.28
C THR A 462 -16.69 -6.38 26.41
N HIS A 463 -16.14 -6.25 27.62
CA HIS A 463 -14.80 -5.69 27.85
C HIS A 463 -13.69 -6.62 27.35
N GLU A 464 -13.87 -7.92 27.46
CA GLU A 464 -12.91 -8.92 26.95
C GLU A 464 -12.90 -8.96 25.42
N ILE A 465 -14.07 -8.98 24.75
CA ILE A 465 -14.14 -9.05 23.28
C ILE A 465 -13.67 -7.76 22.62
N ALA A 466 -13.83 -6.59 23.26
CA ALA A 466 -13.40 -5.30 22.75
C ALA A 466 -11.88 -5.16 22.55
N ARG A 467 -11.08 -6.08 23.09
CA ARG A 467 -9.61 -6.14 22.90
C ARG A 467 -9.23 -6.71 21.53
N HIS A 468 -10.10 -7.47 20.87
CA HIS A 468 -9.88 -8.03 19.54
C HIS A 468 -10.31 -7.02 18.48
N ARG A 469 -9.39 -6.13 18.07
CA ARG A 469 -9.68 -5.03 17.13
C ARG A 469 -9.46 -5.34 15.66
N PRO A 470 -8.37 -6.05 15.25
CA PRO A 470 -8.13 -6.30 13.84
C PRO A 470 -9.23 -7.17 13.22
N GLY A 471 -9.78 -6.73 12.08
CA GLY A 471 -10.79 -7.48 11.34
C GLY A 471 -12.17 -7.58 12.02
N THR A 472 -12.49 -6.69 12.99
CA THR A 472 -13.76 -6.70 13.72
C THR A 472 -14.49 -5.37 13.67
N ALA A 473 -15.83 -5.45 13.84
CA ALA A 473 -16.69 -4.33 14.18
C ALA A 473 -17.62 -4.71 15.33
N ILE A 474 -17.86 -3.78 16.27
CA ILE A 474 -18.66 -4.01 17.47
C ILE A 474 -19.70 -2.90 17.60
N SER A 475 -20.97 -3.29 17.78
CA SER A 475 -22.05 -2.39 18.14
C SER A 475 -22.78 -2.95 19.37
N GLN A 476 -22.62 -2.30 20.51
CA GLN A 476 -23.17 -2.74 21.79
C GLN A 476 -24.39 -1.89 22.18
N GLU A 477 -25.36 -2.52 22.80
CA GLU A 477 -26.51 -1.86 23.42
C GLU A 477 -26.04 -0.84 24.48
N SER A 478 -26.57 0.36 24.38
CA SER A 478 -26.17 1.45 25.28
C SER A 478 -27.11 1.57 26.47
N LEU A 479 -26.58 1.36 27.67
CA LEU A 479 -27.31 1.58 28.95
C LEU A 479 -27.82 3.03 29.17
N ARG A 480 -27.54 3.95 28.24
CA ARG A 480 -28.11 5.32 28.26
C ARG A 480 -29.53 5.37 27.72
N TYR A 481 -29.99 4.30 27.08
CA TYR A 481 -31.30 4.21 26.43
C TYR A 481 -32.13 3.04 26.95
N VAL A 482 -31.54 2.18 27.79
CA VAL A 482 -32.18 1.01 28.37
C VAL A 482 -32.54 1.30 29.82
N ARG A 483 -33.73 0.89 30.24
CA ARG A 483 -34.13 0.89 31.63
C ARG A 483 -33.52 -0.31 32.35
N LEU A 484 -33.08 -0.08 33.57
CA LEU A 484 -32.48 -1.12 34.41
C LEU A 484 -33.49 -1.57 35.48
N ASP A 485 -34.76 -1.75 35.07
CA ASP A 485 -35.85 -2.17 35.96
C ASP A 485 -35.71 -3.64 36.36
N GLU A 486 -35.08 -4.44 35.53
CA GLU A 486 -34.62 -5.79 35.82
C GLU A 486 -33.12 -5.88 35.50
N LEU A 487 -32.37 -6.62 36.31
CA LEU A 487 -30.93 -6.89 36.11
C LEU A 487 -30.75 -8.36 35.74
N PRO A 488 -30.76 -8.70 34.44
CA PRO A 488 -30.47 -10.06 34.02
C PRO A 488 -29.00 -10.38 34.22
N PHE A 489 -28.71 -11.57 34.74
CA PHE A 489 -27.35 -12.07 35.00
C PHE A 489 -27.20 -13.50 34.55
N TRP A 490 -26.03 -13.80 33.99
CA TRP A 490 -25.56 -15.17 33.81
C TRP A 490 -24.77 -15.58 35.05
N PHE A 491 -24.96 -16.85 35.52
CA PHE A 491 -24.19 -17.49 36.56
C PHE A 491 -23.69 -18.83 36.07
N PRO A 492 -22.41 -19.18 36.28
CA PRO A 492 -21.90 -20.48 35.97
C PRO A 492 -22.54 -21.55 36.89
N ASP A 493 -22.57 -22.81 36.41
CA ASP A 493 -23.22 -23.92 37.08
C ASP A 493 -22.73 -24.12 38.51
N TRP A 494 -21.44 -23.99 38.77
CA TRP A 494 -20.87 -24.10 40.12
C TRP A 494 -21.39 -23.04 41.10
N ALA A 495 -21.74 -21.85 40.61
CA ALA A 495 -22.32 -20.81 41.43
C ALA A 495 -23.81 -21.07 41.67
N LEU A 496 -24.54 -21.62 40.68
CA LEU A 496 -25.94 -22.01 40.81
C LEU A 496 -26.13 -23.15 41.82
N GLU A 497 -25.15 -24.01 41.99
CA GLU A 497 -25.15 -25.12 42.96
C GLU A 497 -24.91 -24.64 44.41
N ASP A 498 -24.36 -23.42 44.63
CA ASP A 498 -24.15 -22.85 45.96
C ASP A 498 -25.38 -22.00 46.41
N ALA A 499 -26.25 -22.64 47.17
CA ALA A 499 -27.50 -22.02 47.65
C ALA A 499 -27.28 -20.76 48.51
N GLU A 500 -26.20 -20.72 49.34
CA GLU A 500 -25.92 -19.55 50.20
C GLU A 500 -25.34 -18.40 49.33
N LEU A 501 -24.47 -18.69 48.39
CA LEU A 501 -23.96 -17.71 47.43
C LEU A 501 -25.12 -17.11 46.62
N MET A 502 -25.96 -17.97 46.03
CA MET A 502 -27.10 -17.53 45.23
C MET A 502 -28.13 -16.69 46.04
N LYS A 503 -28.39 -17.07 47.29
CA LYS A 503 -29.25 -16.28 48.17
C LYS A 503 -28.70 -14.87 48.38
N ARG A 504 -27.42 -14.72 48.64
CA ARG A 504 -26.75 -13.42 48.86
C ARG A 504 -26.68 -12.60 47.57
N ALA A 505 -26.29 -13.23 46.45
CA ALA A 505 -26.23 -12.59 45.15
C ALA A 505 -27.63 -12.06 44.76
N THR A 506 -28.67 -12.89 44.91
CA THR A 506 -30.04 -12.51 44.62
C THR A 506 -30.52 -11.32 45.48
N ALA A 507 -30.23 -11.33 46.79
CA ALA A 507 -30.59 -10.22 47.69
C ALA A 507 -29.91 -8.91 47.25
N LEU A 508 -28.60 -8.94 46.94
CA LEU A 508 -27.85 -7.76 46.50
C LEU A 508 -28.36 -7.23 45.16
N LEU A 509 -28.61 -8.09 44.19
CA LEU A 509 -29.11 -7.68 42.88
C LEU A 509 -30.52 -7.13 42.96
N THR A 510 -31.38 -7.70 43.80
CA THR A 510 -32.75 -7.18 44.07
C THR A 510 -32.68 -5.78 44.69
N GLU A 511 -31.75 -5.54 45.60
CA GLU A 511 -31.56 -4.20 46.18
C GLU A 511 -31.09 -3.19 45.12
N LEU A 512 -30.20 -3.59 44.22
CA LEU A 512 -29.78 -2.75 43.11
C LEU A 512 -30.92 -2.47 42.12
N GLU A 513 -31.77 -3.45 41.79
CA GLU A 513 -32.98 -3.24 40.98
C GLU A 513 -33.92 -2.20 41.63
N GLN A 514 -34.22 -2.37 42.90
CA GLN A 514 -35.06 -1.44 43.67
C GLN A 514 -34.44 -0.03 43.68
N PHE A 515 -33.12 0.07 43.81
CA PHE A 515 -32.43 1.36 43.75
C PHE A 515 -32.51 2.00 42.35
N GLN A 516 -32.38 1.24 41.27
CA GLN A 516 -32.56 1.72 39.90
C GLN A 516 -33.99 2.23 39.67
N GLN A 517 -35.00 1.49 40.14
CA GLN A 517 -36.39 1.87 40.04
C GLN A 517 -36.67 3.16 40.85
N TRP A 518 -36.12 3.25 42.08
CA TRP A 518 -36.21 4.45 42.88
C TRP A 518 -35.56 5.66 42.21
N LEU A 519 -34.38 5.50 41.63
CA LEU A 519 -33.68 6.56 40.86
C LEU A 519 -34.51 7.02 39.66
N ALA A 520 -35.14 6.10 38.95
CA ALA A 520 -35.99 6.43 37.80
C ALA A 520 -37.17 7.31 38.21
N GLY A 521 -37.86 6.95 39.30
CA GLY A 521 -38.93 7.76 39.88
C GLY A 521 -38.45 9.09 40.44
N HIS A 522 -37.34 9.08 41.18
CA HIS A 522 -36.74 10.29 41.76
C HIS A 522 -36.31 11.32 40.69
N PHE A 523 -35.88 10.85 39.54
CA PHE A 523 -35.49 11.71 38.42
C PHE A 523 -36.66 12.07 37.50
N GLY A 524 -37.84 11.56 37.69
CA GLY A 524 -39.01 11.80 36.83
C GLY A 524 -38.76 11.39 35.39
N LEU A 525 -38.10 10.21 35.17
CA LEU A 525 -37.69 9.82 33.84
C LEU A 525 -38.82 9.43 32.89
N ASP A 526 -40.00 9.11 33.46
CA ASP A 526 -41.22 8.73 32.74
C ASP A 526 -42.17 9.92 32.51
N GLU A 527 -41.82 11.09 33.01
CA GLU A 527 -42.60 12.31 32.80
C GLU A 527 -42.40 12.83 31.36
N ASP A 528 -43.51 13.22 30.70
CA ASP A 528 -43.50 13.63 29.28
C ASP A 528 -42.71 14.93 29.03
N ASP A 529 -42.59 15.80 30.03
CA ASP A 529 -41.94 17.11 29.91
C ASP A 529 -40.41 17.08 30.05
N THR A 530 -39.81 15.94 30.42
CA THR A 530 -38.35 15.86 30.60
C THR A 530 -37.61 15.81 29.28
N LYS A 531 -36.75 16.79 29.00
CA LYS A 531 -35.99 16.89 27.78
C LYS A 531 -35.04 15.70 27.58
N MET A 532 -34.90 15.23 26.35
CA MET A 532 -34.09 14.05 26.01
C MET A 532 -32.64 14.12 26.53
N HIS A 533 -31.99 15.30 26.49
CA HIS A 533 -30.62 15.45 26.98
C HIS A 533 -30.53 15.33 28.52
N GLU A 534 -31.54 15.75 29.25
CA GLU A 534 -31.63 15.58 30.71
C GLU A 534 -31.88 14.12 31.08
N LYS A 535 -32.78 13.42 30.36
CA LYS A 535 -32.98 11.97 30.50
C LYS A 535 -31.65 11.23 30.29
N LYS A 536 -30.89 11.59 29.22
CA LYS A 536 -29.58 11.00 28.97
C LYS A 536 -28.54 11.25 30.08
N ALA A 537 -28.54 12.43 30.70
CA ALA A 537 -27.62 12.74 31.79
C ALA A 537 -27.96 11.91 33.04
N LYS A 538 -29.24 11.82 33.40
CA LYS A 538 -29.76 11.06 34.54
C LYS A 538 -29.52 9.55 34.37
N THR A 539 -29.85 8.97 33.20
CA THR A 539 -29.57 7.56 32.91
C THR A 539 -28.07 7.27 32.83
N SER A 540 -27.25 8.25 32.38
CA SER A 540 -25.80 8.15 32.42
C SER A 540 -25.23 8.08 33.84
N PHE A 541 -25.90 8.68 34.82
CA PHE A 541 -25.58 8.54 36.24
C PHE A 541 -26.01 7.17 36.76
N MET A 542 -27.24 6.76 36.48
CA MET A 542 -27.83 5.49 36.96
C MET A 542 -26.98 4.27 36.57
N ARG A 543 -26.45 4.22 35.33
CA ARG A 543 -25.61 3.11 34.87
C ARG A 543 -24.34 2.91 35.69
N ARG A 544 -23.90 3.89 36.51
CA ARG A 544 -22.72 3.74 37.40
C ARG A 544 -22.97 2.73 38.52
N PHE A 545 -24.24 2.45 38.80
CA PHE A 545 -24.67 1.46 39.76
C PHE A 545 -25.12 0.14 39.09
N ALA A 546 -24.94 0.01 37.78
CA ALA A 546 -25.12 -1.25 37.10
C ALA A 546 -23.84 -2.09 37.27
N PRO A 547 -23.92 -3.29 37.83
CA PRO A 547 -22.77 -4.16 37.98
C PRO A 547 -22.30 -4.67 36.60
N GLU A 548 -21.01 -4.99 36.48
CA GLU A 548 -20.44 -5.44 35.20
C GLU A 548 -20.94 -6.82 34.76
N GLY A 549 -21.44 -7.64 35.66
CA GLY A 549 -22.14 -8.89 35.36
C GLY A 549 -23.49 -8.71 34.69
N LEU A 550 -24.03 -7.46 34.57
CA LEU A 550 -25.28 -7.18 33.89
C LEU A 550 -25.24 -7.65 32.44
N ALA A 551 -26.21 -8.48 32.06
CA ALA A 551 -26.35 -8.95 30.70
C ALA A 551 -26.77 -7.82 29.74
N THR A 552 -26.25 -7.86 28.54
CA THR A 552 -26.48 -6.91 27.45
C THR A 552 -26.49 -7.65 26.11
N GLY A 553 -26.78 -6.90 25.06
CA GLY A 553 -26.68 -7.38 23.68
C GLY A 553 -25.63 -6.63 22.88
N LEU A 554 -24.99 -7.30 21.95
CA LEU A 554 -24.11 -6.66 20.98
C LEU A 554 -24.14 -7.37 19.62
N VAL A 555 -23.90 -6.60 18.56
CA VAL A 555 -23.58 -7.13 17.25
C VAL A 555 -22.06 -7.14 17.10
N TRP A 556 -21.50 -8.30 16.79
CA TRP A 556 -20.08 -8.48 16.53
C TRP A 556 -19.88 -9.01 15.11
N THR A 557 -19.12 -8.28 14.30
CA THR A 557 -18.70 -8.72 12.97
C THR A 557 -17.22 -9.02 12.99
N ALA A 558 -16.81 -10.16 12.44
CA ALA A 558 -15.42 -10.53 12.33
C ALA A 558 -15.13 -11.26 11.02
N ASN A 559 -13.93 -11.04 10.45
CA ASN A 559 -13.47 -11.85 9.32
C ASN A 559 -13.01 -13.24 9.79
N VAL A 560 -12.91 -14.19 8.84
CA VAL A 560 -12.58 -15.59 9.14
C VAL A 560 -11.22 -15.73 9.86
N ARG A 561 -10.22 -14.93 9.49
CA ARG A 561 -8.92 -14.97 10.16
C ARG A 561 -9.04 -14.60 11.63
N THR A 562 -9.74 -13.52 11.93
CA THR A 562 -10.00 -13.09 13.30
C THR A 562 -10.85 -14.10 14.07
N LEU A 563 -11.89 -14.66 13.43
CA LEU A 563 -12.72 -15.71 14.03
C LEU A 563 -11.88 -16.90 14.46
N ARG A 564 -11.01 -17.41 13.58
CA ARG A 564 -10.14 -18.54 13.90
C ARG A 564 -9.24 -18.23 15.10
N HIS A 565 -8.56 -17.10 15.07
CA HIS A 565 -7.70 -16.67 16.18
C HIS A 565 -8.48 -16.48 17.50
N THR A 566 -9.65 -15.86 17.43
CA THR A 566 -10.41 -15.54 18.63
C THR A 566 -11.06 -16.78 19.25
N ILE A 567 -11.54 -17.74 18.43
CA ILE A 567 -12.05 -19.01 18.93
C ILE A 567 -10.94 -19.75 19.69
N GLU A 568 -9.73 -19.90 19.12
CA GLU A 568 -8.61 -20.54 19.82
C GLU A 568 -8.27 -19.82 21.12
N ALA A 569 -8.09 -18.51 21.08
CA ALA A 569 -7.63 -17.72 22.22
C ALA A 569 -8.67 -17.60 23.35
N ARG A 570 -9.98 -17.66 23.02
CA ARG A 570 -11.05 -17.40 23.98
C ARG A 570 -11.77 -18.65 24.45
N THR A 571 -11.45 -19.81 23.91
CA THR A 571 -11.84 -21.11 24.48
C THR A 571 -10.74 -21.74 25.32
N ASP A 572 -9.55 -21.14 25.37
CA ASP A 572 -8.42 -21.58 26.23
C ASP A 572 -8.80 -21.52 27.71
N GLN A 573 -8.29 -22.44 28.53
CA GLN A 573 -8.55 -22.52 29.98
C GLN A 573 -8.21 -21.24 30.76
N GLY A 574 -7.27 -20.45 30.27
CA GLY A 574 -6.89 -19.16 30.88
C GLY A 574 -7.84 -18.01 30.56
N ALA A 575 -8.83 -18.21 29.70
CA ALA A 575 -9.85 -17.21 29.41
C ALA A 575 -10.98 -17.24 30.45
N GLU A 576 -11.70 -16.14 30.60
CA GLU A 576 -12.84 -16.01 31.48
C GLU A 576 -13.99 -16.98 31.05
N GLU A 577 -14.76 -17.49 31.99
CA GLU A 577 -15.67 -18.62 31.79
C GLU A 577 -16.80 -18.32 30.79
N GLU A 578 -17.43 -17.16 30.89
CA GLU A 578 -18.51 -16.76 30.00
C GLU A 578 -18.01 -16.61 28.56
N ILE A 579 -16.83 -16.01 28.35
CA ILE A 579 -16.27 -15.83 27.02
C ILE A 579 -15.89 -17.19 26.40
N ARG A 580 -15.44 -18.14 27.21
CA ARG A 580 -15.19 -19.52 26.76
C ARG A 580 -16.47 -20.17 26.25
N LEU A 581 -17.56 -20.06 27.01
CA LEU A 581 -18.88 -20.58 26.63
C LEU A 581 -19.36 -20.00 25.30
N VAL A 582 -19.31 -18.67 25.17
CA VAL A 582 -19.80 -17.96 23.98
C VAL A 582 -18.95 -18.30 22.75
N PHE A 583 -17.63 -18.33 22.88
CA PHE A 583 -16.76 -18.67 21.75
C PHE A 583 -16.79 -20.17 21.40
N GLY A 584 -17.10 -21.04 22.33
CA GLY A 584 -17.44 -22.43 22.05
C GLY A 584 -18.69 -22.54 21.13
N LYS A 585 -19.76 -21.81 21.47
CA LYS A 585 -20.98 -21.73 20.63
C LYS A 585 -20.71 -21.13 19.23
N ILE A 586 -19.86 -20.08 19.16
CA ILE A 586 -19.44 -19.51 17.86
C ILE A 586 -18.64 -20.55 17.06
N GLY A 587 -17.75 -21.30 17.71
CA GLY A 587 -16.97 -22.37 17.06
C GLY A 587 -17.87 -23.44 16.44
N GLU A 588 -18.88 -23.90 17.17
CA GLU A 588 -19.86 -24.88 16.67
C GLU A 588 -20.66 -24.34 15.47
N LEU A 589 -21.15 -23.09 15.56
CA LEU A 589 -21.85 -22.45 14.45
C LEU A 589 -20.95 -22.34 13.21
N MET A 590 -19.69 -21.90 13.39
CA MET A 590 -18.78 -21.73 12.27
C MET A 590 -18.30 -23.05 11.68
N ARG A 591 -18.18 -24.12 12.48
CA ARG A 591 -17.88 -25.46 11.99
C ARG A 591 -19.04 -25.99 11.13
N ALA A 592 -20.28 -25.69 11.49
CA ALA A 592 -21.45 -26.08 10.70
C ALA A 592 -21.60 -25.25 9.43
N GLU A 593 -21.36 -23.92 9.51
CA GLU A 593 -21.54 -22.97 8.41
C GLU A 593 -20.43 -23.03 7.35
N ALA A 594 -19.18 -23.22 7.78
CA ALA A 594 -18.00 -23.21 6.90
C ALA A 594 -17.03 -24.34 7.28
N PRO A 595 -17.39 -25.61 7.07
CA PRO A 595 -16.61 -26.77 7.51
C PRO A 595 -15.21 -26.83 6.89
N ALA A 596 -15.04 -26.36 5.67
CA ALA A 596 -13.74 -26.30 5.00
C ALA A 596 -12.75 -25.31 5.66
N LEU A 597 -13.25 -24.35 6.46
CA LEU A 597 -12.47 -23.32 7.15
C LEU A 597 -12.34 -23.53 8.66
N PHE A 598 -13.23 -24.34 9.27
CA PHE A 598 -13.28 -24.57 10.72
C PHE A 598 -13.31 -26.05 11.11
N GLY A 599 -13.35 -26.97 10.14
CA GLY A 599 -13.37 -28.40 10.39
C GLY A 599 -12.06 -29.00 10.91
N ASP A 600 -10.95 -28.25 10.82
CA ASP A 600 -9.63 -28.68 11.31
C ASP A 600 -9.47 -28.50 12.83
N TYR A 601 -10.46 -27.93 13.53
CA TYR A 601 -10.41 -27.80 14.98
C TYR A 601 -10.72 -29.11 15.68
N THR A 602 -9.96 -29.40 16.72
CA THR A 602 -10.28 -30.43 17.73
C THR A 602 -10.71 -29.73 19.01
N VAL A 603 -11.75 -30.25 19.67
CA VAL A 603 -12.19 -29.75 20.95
C VAL A 603 -11.67 -30.71 22.01
N THR A 604 -10.91 -30.19 22.98
CA THR A 604 -10.35 -30.95 24.09
C THR A 604 -11.43 -31.24 25.15
N GLU A 605 -11.16 -32.12 26.11
CA GLU A 605 -12.11 -32.48 27.17
C GLU A 605 -12.53 -31.29 28.03
N ASP A 606 -11.67 -30.28 28.16
CA ASP A 606 -11.93 -29.04 28.88
C ASP A 606 -12.64 -27.94 28.03
N GLY A 607 -13.03 -28.27 26.79
CA GLY A 607 -13.77 -27.38 25.91
C GLY A 607 -12.90 -26.40 25.11
N THR A 608 -11.55 -26.53 25.15
CA THR A 608 -10.65 -25.69 24.36
C THR A 608 -10.65 -26.11 22.89
N TRP A 609 -10.81 -25.15 21.98
CA TRP A 609 -10.80 -25.34 20.53
C TRP A 609 -9.38 -25.16 20.00
N VAL A 610 -8.77 -26.23 19.57
CA VAL A 610 -7.39 -26.26 19.06
C VAL A 610 -7.39 -26.43 17.56
N PRO A 611 -6.96 -25.42 16.78
CA PRO A 611 -6.89 -25.53 15.32
C PRO A 611 -5.77 -26.49 14.89
N GLY A 612 -5.99 -27.27 13.85
CA GLY A 612 -4.97 -28.08 13.21
C GLY A 612 -3.86 -27.23 12.59
N TRP A 613 -4.21 -26.00 12.16
CA TRP A 613 -3.31 -25.03 11.53
C TRP A 613 -3.28 -23.70 12.28
N ARG A 614 -2.30 -23.52 13.18
CA ARG A 614 -2.20 -22.38 14.12
C ARG A 614 -1.68 -21.07 13.55
N LYS A 615 -1.08 -21.04 12.39
CA LYS A 615 -0.43 -19.85 11.84
C LYS A 615 -1.31 -19.06 10.83
N VAL A 616 -2.59 -19.21 10.91
CA VAL A 616 -3.49 -18.59 9.91
C VAL A 616 -4.02 -17.24 10.38
#